data_7c19e7d4f94953e44f6808645122ff51
#
_entry.id   7c19e7d4f94953e44f6808645122ff51
#
_cell.length_a   1.000
_cell.length_b   1.000
_cell.length_c   1.000
_cell.angle_alpha   90.00
_cell.angle_beta   90.00
_cell.angle_gamma   90.00
#
_symmetry.space_group_name_H-M   'P 1'
#
loop_
_entity.id
_entity.type
_entity.pdbx_description
1 polymer ?
#
loop_
_entity_poly.entity_id
_entity_poly.type
_entity_poly.pdbx_seq_one_letter_code
_entity_poly.pdbx_strand_id
1 'polypeptide(L)'
;MKSVRTKLIASILICSLFTSVLIGVIAISNSVRTAGKDAMTMMQLTGQKKTEEINSTIQKIEQSVDTLSEVAMSNFDYDSFRQSKDYADTYTETVQQAVLDFANHTNGAVTVYLRYNPNYSNPTSGVFAQRQSVDSELQCLTPTDFSMYDESDVEHVGWYYLPVQAKEAIWMSPYMNENINIYMISYVVPLFAEDGTSIGIVGMDIDFSQITDLVDETTVYQSGYAFLTDASGSIMHHKNVDEGTVITDLDSSLKKGADFLAEDGNQGKTLEYTYKNVDKKLAFYNLDNGMKLVLTAPVSEIYSEAYGLAKMIILAMIVAFILSAVIGIVMGTGLTKPIRQLTSVIEQTAALDFRPTEAGAKLRKQKDEIGDMATKIHDMRKKLRAMMENLQQTQQVLETNTGNLNQLMKQNSAYAEDNSAATQELAAGMEETSANAAHIVENVGIMRESSDNIQRLAEDGEKNSGQIQERAGEMERISTESRHKTDQMYAVMKQKTD
;
A
#
# COMPACT_ATOMS: atom_id res chain seq x y z
N MET A 1 -29.67 -42.87 -35.60
CA MET A 1 -29.07 -41.61 -36.11
C MET A 1 -29.53 -40.46 -35.25
N LYS A 2 -28.61 -39.60 -34.68
CA LYS A 2 -29.00 -38.41 -33.92
C LYS A 2 -29.64 -37.40 -34.90
N SER A 3 -30.81 -36.92 -34.54
CA SER A 3 -31.61 -35.96 -35.34
C SER A 3 -30.82 -34.71 -35.69
N VAL A 4 -31.01 -34.15 -36.88
CA VAL A 4 -30.46 -32.83 -37.28
C VAL A 4 -30.73 -31.76 -36.23
N ARG A 5 -31.91 -31.82 -35.64
CA ARG A 5 -32.27 -30.97 -34.46
C ARG A 5 -31.24 -31.06 -33.32
N THR A 6 -30.89 -32.30 -32.93
CA THR A 6 -29.96 -32.51 -31.81
C THR A 6 -28.54 -32.01 -32.17
N LYS A 7 -28.10 -32.20 -33.41
CA LYS A 7 -26.79 -31.72 -33.88
C LYS A 7 -26.74 -30.20 -33.94
N LEU A 8 -27.77 -29.55 -34.40
CA LEU A 8 -27.86 -28.07 -34.51
C LEU A 8 -27.86 -27.42 -33.10
N ILE A 9 -28.70 -27.95 -32.20
CA ILE A 9 -28.76 -27.49 -30.83
C ILE A 9 -27.40 -27.72 -30.13
N ALA A 10 -26.83 -28.91 -30.29
CA ALA A 10 -25.53 -29.21 -29.68
C ALA A 10 -24.40 -28.32 -30.21
N SER A 11 -24.35 -28.05 -31.51
CA SER A 11 -23.34 -27.16 -32.10
C SER A 11 -23.43 -25.74 -31.55
N ILE A 12 -24.66 -25.18 -31.50
CA ILE A 12 -24.88 -23.83 -30.95
C ILE A 12 -24.48 -23.76 -29.48
N LEU A 13 -24.85 -24.77 -28.67
CA LEU A 13 -24.53 -24.83 -27.25
C LEU A 13 -23.02 -25.00 -27.03
N ILE A 14 -22.35 -25.87 -27.79
CA ILE A 14 -20.91 -26.10 -27.66
C ILE A 14 -20.15 -24.81 -28.03
N CYS A 15 -20.47 -24.19 -29.16
CA CYS A 15 -19.82 -22.94 -29.58
C CYS A 15 -20.04 -21.81 -28.55
N SER A 16 -21.28 -21.64 -28.08
CA SER A 16 -21.62 -20.63 -27.08
C SER A 16 -20.92 -20.89 -25.76
N LEU A 17 -20.90 -22.15 -25.30
CA LEU A 17 -20.21 -22.54 -24.05
C LEU A 17 -18.70 -22.30 -24.17
N PHE A 18 -18.09 -22.76 -25.26
CA PHE A 18 -16.64 -22.63 -25.46
C PHE A 18 -16.20 -21.17 -25.50
N THR A 19 -16.89 -20.31 -26.27
CA THR A 19 -16.55 -18.89 -26.35
C THR A 19 -16.78 -18.17 -25.04
N SER A 20 -17.90 -18.44 -24.36
CA SER A 20 -18.22 -17.82 -23.06
C SER A 20 -17.19 -18.22 -21.99
N VAL A 21 -16.83 -19.52 -21.91
CA VAL A 21 -15.84 -20.00 -20.94
C VAL A 21 -14.46 -19.40 -21.24
N LEU A 22 -14.05 -19.36 -22.51
CA LEU A 22 -12.74 -18.80 -22.89
C LEU A 22 -12.63 -17.32 -22.49
N ILE A 23 -13.64 -16.52 -22.85
CA ILE A 23 -13.69 -15.10 -22.50
C ILE A 23 -13.74 -14.93 -20.98
N GLY A 24 -14.56 -15.73 -20.30
CA GLY A 24 -14.69 -15.68 -18.84
C GLY A 24 -13.39 -15.99 -18.13
N VAL A 25 -12.68 -17.04 -18.52
CA VAL A 25 -11.39 -17.42 -17.94
C VAL A 25 -10.34 -16.31 -18.14
N ILE A 26 -10.25 -15.76 -19.36
CA ILE A 26 -9.30 -14.67 -19.64
C ILE A 26 -9.65 -13.42 -18.81
N ALA A 27 -10.92 -13.04 -18.76
CA ALA A 27 -11.36 -11.85 -18.04
C ALA A 27 -11.14 -11.99 -16.52
N ILE A 28 -11.50 -13.14 -15.93
CA ILE A 28 -11.30 -13.41 -14.51
C ILE A 28 -9.80 -13.46 -14.18
N SER A 29 -9.01 -14.16 -14.99
CA SER A 29 -7.55 -14.23 -14.78
C SER A 29 -6.89 -12.85 -14.83
N ASN A 30 -7.27 -12.02 -15.81
CA ASN A 30 -6.77 -10.65 -15.90
C ASN A 30 -7.22 -9.81 -14.70
N SER A 31 -8.48 -9.92 -14.27
CA SER A 31 -9.00 -9.18 -13.12
C SER A 31 -8.24 -9.52 -11.85
N VAL A 32 -8.04 -10.80 -11.57
CA VAL A 32 -7.26 -11.27 -10.40
C VAL A 32 -5.81 -10.79 -10.47
N ARG A 33 -5.19 -10.89 -11.65
CA ARG A 33 -3.81 -10.44 -11.85
C ARG A 33 -3.67 -8.93 -11.65
N THR A 34 -4.62 -8.16 -12.15
CA THR A 34 -4.66 -6.69 -11.99
C THR A 34 -4.84 -6.33 -10.52
N ALA A 35 -5.81 -6.94 -9.83
CA ALA A 35 -6.04 -6.73 -8.40
C ALA A 35 -4.78 -7.02 -7.57
N GLY A 36 -4.04 -8.09 -7.89
CA GLY A 36 -2.78 -8.40 -7.22
C GLY A 36 -1.68 -7.38 -7.45
N LYS A 37 -1.59 -6.81 -8.66
CA LYS A 37 -0.63 -5.74 -8.98
C LYS A 37 -1.02 -4.42 -8.29
N ASP A 38 -2.29 -4.08 -8.34
CA ASP A 38 -2.82 -2.85 -7.73
C ASP A 38 -2.62 -2.89 -6.21
N ALA A 39 -2.81 -4.06 -5.59
CA ALA A 39 -2.53 -4.26 -4.18
C ALA A 39 -1.05 -4.02 -3.85
N MET A 40 -0.15 -4.58 -4.64
CA MET A 40 1.28 -4.35 -4.45
C MET A 40 1.62 -2.86 -4.59
N THR A 41 1.12 -2.21 -5.64
CA THR A 41 1.34 -0.77 -5.87
C THR A 41 0.76 0.07 -4.75
N MET A 42 -0.46 -0.23 -4.29
CA MET A 42 -1.10 0.48 -3.19
C MET A 42 -0.31 0.34 -1.89
N MET A 43 0.10 -0.89 -1.54
CA MET A 43 0.93 -1.13 -0.35
C MET A 43 2.27 -0.42 -0.46
N GLN A 44 2.89 -0.40 -1.64
CA GLN A 44 4.15 0.31 -1.88
C GLN A 44 3.98 1.82 -1.68
N LEU A 45 3.00 2.42 -2.35
CA LEU A 45 2.78 3.87 -2.27
C LEU A 45 2.39 4.31 -0.86
N THR A 46 1.50 3.56 -0.20
CA THR A 46 1.08 3.84 1.17
C THR A 46 2.27 3.69 2.12
N GLY A 47 3.03 2.60 1.98
CA GLY A 47 4.20 2.34 2.82
C GLY A 47 5.28 3.40 2.64
N GLN A 48 5.67 3.71 1.41
CA GLN A 48 6.66 4.76 1.12
C GLN A 48 6.23 6.11 1.69
N LYS A 49 5.00 6.53 1.39
CA LYS A 49 4.48 7.80 1.90
C LYS A 49 4.51 7.87 3.42
N LYS A 50 4.04 6.81 4.10
CA LYS A 50 4.01 6.78 5.57
C LYS A 50 5.40 6.68 6.18
N THR A 51 6.30 5.94 5.54
CA THR A 51 7.72 5.91 5.92
C THR A 51 8.35 7.30 5.84
N GLU A 52 8.10 8.04 4.76
CA GLU A 52 8.58 9.42 4.61
C GLU A 52 8.01 10.37 5.67
N GLU A 53 6.70 10.25 5.98
CA GLU A 53 6.06 11.04 7.05
C GLU A 53 6.68 10.74 8.42
N ILE A 54 6.86 9.47 8.76
CA ILE A 54 7.44 9.04 10.03
C ILE A 54 8.93 9.43 10.10
N ASN A 55 9.70 9.17 9.05
CA ASN A 55 11.11 9.55 8.99
C ASN A 55 11.30 11.07 9.08
N SER A 56 10.40 11.86 8.49
CA SER A 56 10.44 13.31 8.67
C SER A 56 10.24 13.72 10.13
N THR A 57 9.43 12.99 10.89
CA THR A 57 9.25 13.23 12.33
C THR A 57 10.51 12.81 13.10
N ILE A 58 11.05 11.62 12.81
CA ILE A 58 12.29 11.10 13.38
C ILE A 58 13.45 12.09 13.15
N GLN A 59 13.68 12.49 11.91
CA GLN A 59 14.75 13.43 11.54
C GLN A 59 14.63 14.80 12.20
N LYS A 60 13.42 15.32 12.43
CA LYS A 60 13.23 16.57 13.18
C LYS A 60 13.62 16.42 14.63
N ILE A 61 13.33 15.28 15.24
CA ILE A 61 13.73 14.99 16.62
C ILE A 61 15.25 14.86 16.69
N GLU A 62 15.85 14.05 15.82
CA GLU A 62 17.30 13.91 15.72
C GLU A 62 17.99 15.26 15.57
N GLN A 63 17.58 16.05 14.57
CA GLN A 63 18.14 17.37 14.33
C GLN A 63 18.01 18.30 15.58
N SER A 64 16.88 18.22 16.29
CA SER A 64 16.70 19.01 17.50
C SER A 64 17.67 18.62 18.60
N VAL A 65 17.83 17.32 18.86
CA VAL A 65 18.72 16.82 19.93
C VAL A 65 20.19 16.98 19.53
N ASP A 66 20.53 16.74 18.27
CA ASP A 66 21.89 16.95 17.75
C ASP A 66 22.29 18.42 17.88
N THR A 67 21.41 19.33 17.45
CA THR A 67 21.67 20.78 17.59
C THR A 67 21.77 21.18 19.06
N LEU A 68 20.91 20.63 19.91
CA LEU A 68 20.98 20.85 21.36
C LEU A 68 22.33 20.38 21.92
N SER A 69 22.82 19.22 21.48
CA SER A 69 24.11 18.68 21.93
C SER A 69 25.27 19.63 21.58
N GLU A 70 25.27 20.18 20.37
CA GLU A 70 26.27 21.17 19.93
C GLU A 70 26.17 22.47 20.72
N VAL A 71 24.94 22.99 20.90
CA VAL A 71 24.71 24.21 21.69
C VAL A 71 25.12 24.01 23.16
N ALA A 72 24.77 22.86 23.74
CA ALA A 72 25.12 22.53 25.12
C ALA A 72 26.63 22.40 25.34
N MET A 73 27.39 22.11 24.28
CA MET A 73 28.85 21.94 24.37
C MET A 73 29.64 23.15 23.84
N SER A 74 28.98 24.15 23.26
CA SER A 74 29.62 25.27 22.53
C SER A 74 30.64 26.07 23.38
N ASN A 75 30.43 26.16 24.67
CA ASN A 75 31.31 26.86 25.62
C ASN A 75 31.81 25.96 26.73
N PHE A 76 31.80 24.63 26.54
CA PHE A 76 32.24 23.68 27.54
C PHE A 76 33.76 23.65 27.63
N ASP A 77 34.29 23.89 28.80
CA ASP A 77 35.73 23.80 29.09
C ASP A 77 36.04 22.40 29.64
N TYR A 78 36.55 21.56 28.76
CA TYR A 78 36.89 20.20 29.10
C TYR A 78 38.01 20.09 30.15
N ASP A 79 39.00 20.98 30.12
CA ASP A 79 40.08 20.98 31.09
C ASP A 79 39.59 21.30 32.50
N SER A 80 38.73 22.29 32.64
CA SER A 80 38.04 22.62 33.88
C SER A 80 37.15 21.48 34.36
N PHE A 81 36.45 20.80 33.47
CA PHE A 81 35.61 19.64 33.79
C PHE A 81 36.41 18.48 34.38
N ARG A 82 37.60 18.21 33.84
CA ARG A 82 38.48 17.15 34.39
C ARG A 82 39.06 17.50 35.75
N GLN A 83 39.22 18.77 36.04
CA GLN A 83 39.89 19.23 37.26
C GLN A 83 38.95 19.39 38.44
N SER A 84 37.67 19.67 38.22
CA SER A 84 36.69 19.93 39.25
C SER A 84 35.33 19.32 38.94
N LYS A 85 34.81 18.50 39.83
CA LYS A 85 33.46 17.95 39.74
C LYS A 85 32.38 19.04 39.80
N ASP A 86 32.65 20.13 40.50
CA ASP A 86 31.70 21.25 40.61
C ASP A 86 31.58 22.09 39.32
N TYR A 87 32.53 21.91 38.38
CA TYR A 87 32.43 22.58 37.09
C TYR A 87 31.12 22.21 36.35
N ALA A 88 30.75 20.92 36.36
CA ALA A 88 29.54 20.42 35.73
C ALA A 88 28.27 21.13 36.26
N ASP A 89 28.20 21.37 37.58
CA ASP A 89 27.06 22.07 38.19
C ASP A 89 27.01 23.55 37.74
N THR A 90 28.17 24.23 37.79
CA THR A 90 28.28 25.62 37.36
C THR A 90 27.95 25.77 35.87
N TYR A 91 28.43 24.85 35.04
CA TYR A 91 28.13 24.86 33.58
C TYR A 91 26.66 24.58 33.30
N THR A 92 26.06 23.66 34.09
CA THR A 92 24.62 23.36 33.99
C THR A 92 23.76 24.62 34.12
N GLU A 93 24.06 25.49 35.10
CA GLU A 93 23.33 26.76 35.25
C GLU A 93 23.38 27.65 33.99
N THR A 94 24.50 27.55 33.26
CA THR A 94 24.68 28.36 32.03
C THR A 94 23.85 27.81 30.86
N VAL A 95 23.73 26.50 30.73
CA VAL A 95 23.08 25.87 29.54
C VAL A 95 21.64 25.45 29.80
N GLN A 96 21.20 25.40 31.06
CA GLN A 96 19.86 24.89 31.42
C GLN A 96 18.74 25.56 30.63
N GLN A 97 18.78 26.89 30.50
CA GLN A 97 17.72 27.58 29.77
C GLN A 97 17.68 27.17 28.29
N ALA A 98 18.84 27.04 27.66
CA ALA A 98 18.91 26.59 26.26
C ALA A 98 18.36 25.15 26.12
N VAL A 99 18.70 24.26 27.05
CA VAL A 99 18.19 22.88 27.07
C VAL A 99 16.67 22.86 27.16
N LEU A 100 16.09 23.67 28.04
CA LEU A 100 14.63 23.80 28.19
C LEU A 100 13.98 24.40 26.94
N ASP A 101 14.57 25.41 26.35
CA ASP A 101 14.03 26.09 25.19
C ASP A 101 14.00 25.15 23.98
N PHE A 102 15.05 24.36 23.76
CA PHE A 102 15.07 23.34 22.71
C PHE A 102 13.96 22.31 22.92
N ALA A 103 13.84 21.75 24.11
CA ALA A 103 12.83 20.76 24.42
C ALA A 103 11.40 21.31 24.29
N ASN A 104 11.18 22.56 24.71
CA ASN A 104 9.88 23.21 24.56
C ASN A 104 9.49 23.46 23.09
N HIS A 105 10.48 23.60 22.21
CA HIS A 105 10.24 23.77 20.77
C HIS A 105 10.31 22.45 20.00
N THR A 106 10.69 21.34 20.64
CA THR A 106 10.67 20.02 20.02
C THR A 106 9.30 19.38 20.22
N ASN A 107 8.63 19.08 19.09
CA ASN A 107 7.31 18.48 19.16
C ASN A 107 7.33 17.11 19.82
N GLY A 108 6.44 16.89 20.77
CA GLY A 108 6.34 15.65 21.51
C GLY A 108 7.41 15.44 22.60
N ALA A 109 8.34 16.38 22.81
CA ALA A 109 9.32 16.26 23.88
C ALA A 109 8.63 16.24 25.25
N VAL A 110 8.79 15.17 25.98
CA VAL A 110 8.25 14.93 27.33
C VAL A 110 9.33 15.14 28.38
N THR A 111 10.54 14.65 28.07
CA THR A 111 11.69 14.77 28.95
C THR A 111 12.89 15.27 28.14
N VAL A 112 13.74 16.07 28.77
CA VAL A 112 15.04 16.46 28.23
C VAL A 112 16.07 16.32 29.32
N TYR A 113 17.25 15.85 28.95
CA TYR A 113 18.33 15.69 29.87
C TYR A 113 19.70 15.94 29.24
N LEU A 114 20.58 16.55 30.04
CA LEU A 114 22.01 16.65 29.82
C LEU A 114 22.67 15.99 31.06
N ARG A 115 23.34 14.88 30.86
CA ARG A 115 23.96 14.14 31.98
C ARG A 115 25.44 13.97 31.71
N TYR A 116 26.23 14.34 32.72
CA TYR A 116 27.68 14.27 32.61
C TYR A 116 28.23 12.93 33.06
N ASN A 117 29.47 12.68 32.68
CA ASN A 117 30.22 11.48 33.08
C ASN A 117 30.44 11.50 34.60
N PRO A 118 29.91 10.49 35.33
CA PRO A 118 29.96 10.47 36.79
C PRO A 118 31.39 10.38 37.37
N ASN A 119 32.38 10.00 36.53
CA ASN A 119 33.78 10.01 36.95
C ASN A 119 34.33 11.43 37.14
N TYR A 120 33.77 12.42 36.43
CA TYR A 120 34.24 13.81 36.39
C TYR A 120 33.21 14.83 36.92
N SER A 121 32.01 14.38 37.31
CA SER A 121 30.94 15.23 37.80
C SER A 121 30.35 14.70 39.10
N ASN A 122 29.54 15.51 39.79
CA ASN A 122 28.71 15.02 40.87
C ASN A 122 27.59 14.12 40.31
N PRO A 123 27.11 13.10 41.05
CA PRO A 123 26.15 12.12 40.53
C PRO A 123 24.84 12.69 40.02
N THR A 124 24.44 13.87 40.54
CA THR A 124 23.21 14.56 40.18
C THR A 124 23.45 15.76 39.26
N SER A 125 24.70 15.99 38.81
CA SER A 125 25.02 17.08 37.90
C SER A 125 24.33 16.92 36.54
N GLY A 126 23.90 18.06 36.00
CA GLY A 126 23.25 18.13 34.69
C GLY A 126 21.84 18.62 34.75
N VAL A 127 21.21 18.69 33.60
CA VAL A 127 19.79 19.07 33.44
C VAL A 127 18.96 17.80 33.39
N PHE A 128 17.84 17.80 34.07
CA PHE A 128 16.75 16.86 33.88
C PHE A 128 15.45 17.62 34.03
N ALA A 129 14.68 17.67 32.96
CA ALA A 129 13.37 18.32 32.99
C ALA A 129 12.34 17.43 32.36
N GLN A 130 11.15 17.38 32.96
CA GLN A 130 10.08 16.49 32.55
C GLN A 130 8.74 17.25 32.59
N ARG A 131 7.85 16.93 31.65
CA ARG A 131 6.44 17.31 31.68
C ARG A 131 5.66 16.34 32.57
N GLN A 132 4.69 16.84 33.29
CA GLN A 132 3.79 15.99 34.07
C GLN A 132 2.64 15.42 33.22
N SER A 133 2.37 16.03 32.08
CA SER A 133 1.48 15.58 31.02
C SER A 133 1.93 16.20 29.71
N VAL A 134 1.47 15.66 28.56
CA VAL A 134 1.86 16.13 27.23
C VAL A 134 1.67 17.65 27.07
N ASP A 135 0.63 18.23 27.66
CA ASP A 135 0.29 19.66 27.55
C ASP A 135 0.88 20.55 28.65
N SER A 136 1.61 19.97 29.62
CA SER A 136 2.20 20.73 30.70
C SER A 136 3.55 21.33 30.30
N GLU A 137 4.01 22.36 31.01
CA GLU A 137 5.35 22.91 30.84
C GLU A 137 6.40 21.94 31.42
N LEU A 138 7.61 22.01 30.86
CA LEU A 138 8.76 21.28 31.40
C LEU A 138 9.13 21.84 32.78
N GLN A 139 9.28 20.94 33.72
CA GLN A 139 9.71 21.24 35.07
C GLN A 139 11.08 20.61 35.32
N CYS A 140 12.04 21.42 35.76
CA CYS A 140 13.33 20.92 36.18
C CYS A 140 13.17 20.11 37.46
N LEU A 141 13.74 18.91 37.42
CA LEU A 141 13.80 18.00 38.54
C LEU A 141 15.27 17.72 38.88
N THR A 142 15.53 17.30 40.10
CA THR A 142 16.86 16.83 40.43
C THR A 142 17.18 15.55 39.68
N PRO A 143 18.27 15.51 38.89
CA PRO A 143 18.62 14.33 38.15
C PRO A 143 18.89 13.13 39.10
N THR A 144 18.46 11.95 38.67
CA THR A 144 18.69 10.71 39.41
C THR A 144 20.17 10.39 39.44
N ASP A 145 20.67 9.96 40.60
CA ASP A 145 22.00 9.38 40.71
C ASP A 145 22.01 7.99 40.08
N PHE A 146 22.51 7.89 38.88
CA PHE A 146 22.62 6.63 38.14
C PHE A 146 23.96 5.93 38.39
N SER A 147 24.92 6.57 39.06
CA SER A 147 26.22 6.00 39.36
C SER A 147 26.17 4.85 40.42
N MET A 148 25.00 4.69 41.04
CA MET A 148 24.74 3.59 41.97
C MET A 148 24.46 2.24 41.30
N TYR A 149 24.21 2.24 39.98
CA TYR A 149 23.96 1.02 39.19
C TYR A 149 25.24 0.56 38.49
N ASP A 150 25.33 -0.74 38.21
CA ASP A 150 26.39 -1.29 37.37
C ASP A 150 26.18 -0.85 35.90
N GLU A 151 27.29 -0.54 35.21
CA GLU A 151 27.22 -0.10 33.80
C GLU A 151 26.54 -1.12 32.87
N SER A 152 26.51 -2.40 33.25
CA SER A 152 25.84 -3.47 32.52
C SER A 152 24.34 -3.59 32.80
N ASP A 153 23.83 -2.83 33.76
CA ASP A 153 22.38 -2.77 34.06
C ASP A 153 21.64 -1.93 33.03
N VAL A 154 21.36 -2.57 31.90
CA VAL A 154 20.69 -1.91 30.75
C VAL A 154 19.32 -1.37 31.13
N GLU A 155 18.60 -2.01 32.05
CA GLU A 155 17.25 -1.62 32.46
C GLU A 155 17.27 -0.24 33.16
N HIS A 156 18.24 0.04 34.04
CA HIS A 156 18.29 1.27 34.80
C HIS A 156 19.17 2.35 34.18
N VAL A 157 20.26 1.97 33.50
CA VAL A 157 21.28 2.94 33.04
C VAL A 157 21.67 2.75 31.58
N GLY A 158 20.95 1.88 30.83
CA GLY A 158 21.21 1.67 29.41
C GLY A 158 21.09 2.95 28.57
N TRP A 159 20.17 3.83 28.95
CA TRP A 159 19.99 5.14 28.29
C TRP A 159 21.24 6.03 28.32
N TYR A 160 22.14 5.82 29.31
CA TYR A 160 23.39 6.52 29.43
C TYR A 160 24.55 5.75 28.77
N TYR A 161 24.73 4.48 29.15
CA TYR A 161 25.90 3.73 28.75
C TYR A 161 25.86 3.17 27.34
N LEU A 162 24.69 2.81 26.79
CA LEU A 162 24.60 2.26 25.43
C LEU A 162 25.10 3.26 24.38
N PRO A 163 24.63 4.53 24.31
CA PRO A 163 25.16 5.48 23.35
C PRO A 163 26.64 5.79 23.54
N VAL A 164 27.10 5.86 24.79
CA VAL A 164 28.52 6.08 25.09
C VAL A 164 29.40 4.92 24.62
N GLN A 165 28.93 3.67 24.76
CA GLN A 165 29.65 2.48 24.29
C GLN A 165 29.61 2.39 22.76
N ALA A 166 28.48 2.68 22.13
CA ALA A 166 28.32 2.72 20.69
C ALA A 166 29.15 3.84 20.04
N LYS A 167 29.44 4.92 20.79
CA LYS A 167 30.06 6.17 20.30
C LYS A 167 29.29 6.88 19.21
N GLU A 168 28.02 6.65 19.15
CA GLU A 168 27.09 7.26 18.21
C GLU A 168 25.74 7.51 18.88
N ALA A 169 24.98 8.42 18.31
CA ALA A 169 23.63 8.67 18.76
C ALA A 169 22.74 7.47 18.47
N ILE A 170 21.88 7.12 19.41
CA ILE A 170 21.00 5.97 19.29
C ILE A 170 19.56 6.27 19.69
N TRP A 171 18.66 5.59 19.04
CA TRP A 171 17.28 5.47 19.48
C TRP A 171 17.16 4.30 20.47
N MET A 172 16.59 4.58 21.63
CA MET A 172 16.27 3.55 22.61
C MET A 172 14.95 2.88 22.23
N SER A 173 14.73 1.66 22.71
CA SER A 173 13.42 1.02 22.56
C SER A 173 12.35 1.82 23.29
N PRO A 174 11.12 1.92 22.74
CA PRO A 174 10.03 2.58 23.43
C PRO A 174 9.72 1.92 24.78
N TYR A 175 9.33 2.73 25.75
CA TYR A 175 9.01 2.28 27.10
C TYR A 175 7.91 3.12 27.75
N MET A 176 7.20 2.51 28.70
CA MET A 176 6.19 3.21 29.48
C MET A 176 6.83 3.93 30.66
N ASN A 177 6.67 5.24 30.74
CA ASN A 177 6.98 5.98 31.95
C ASN A 177 5.77 5.93 32.88
N GLU A 178 5.82 5.06 33.86
CA GLU A 178 4.70 4.82 34.80
C GLU A 178 4.38 6.05 35.66
N ASN A 179 5.36 6.94 35.90
CA ASN A 179 5.17 8.12 36.75
C ASN A 179 4.21 9.16 36.11
N ILE A 180 4.23 9.25 34.80
CA ILE A 180 3.41 10.22 34.03
C ILE A 180 2.42 9.51 33.09
N ASN A 181 2.48 8.17 33.03
CA ASN A 181 1.64 7.32 32.19
C ASN A 181 1.72 7.73 30.71
N ILE A 182 2.93 7.98 30.21
CA ILE A 182 3.21 8.28 28.80
C ILE A 182 4.14 7.21 28.24
N TYR A 183 3.79 6.66 27.07
CA TYR A 183 4.63 5.75 26.32
C TYR A 183 5.60 6.58 25.48
N MET A 184 6.90 6.42 25.71
CA MET A 184 7.94 7.31 25.20
C MET A 184 9.00 6.54 24.42
N ILE A 185 9.66 7.25 23.52
CA ILE A 185 10.87 6.80 22.83
C ILE A 185 11.97 7.84 23.03
N SER A 186 13.20 7.40 23.27
CA SER A 186 14.30 8.31 23.54
C SER A 186 15.30 8.33 22.39
N TYR A 187 15.75 9.53 22.05
CA TYR A 187 16.93 9.72 21.20
C TYR A 187 18.05 10.34 22.03
N VAL A 188 19.22 9.69 22.03
CA VAL A 188 20.33 10.03 22.92
C VAL A 188 21.61 10.19 22.15
N VAL A 189 22.27 11.33 22.34
CA VAL A 189 23.52 11.72 21.70
C VAL A 189 24.64 11.68 22.75
N PRO A 190 25.68 10.85 22.57
CA PRO A 190 26.83 10.84 23.46
C PRO A 190 27.76 12.02 23.15
N LEU A 191 28.31 12.60 24.20
CA LEU A 191 29.19 13.74 24.13
C LEU A 191 30.64 13.29 24.42
N PHE A 192 31.56 13.63 23.52
CA PHE A 192 32.95 13.29 23.63
C PHE A 192 33.87 14.51 23.51
N ALA A 193 34.94 14.49 24.24
CA ALA A 193 36.04 15.41 24.04
C ALA A 193 36.90 14.99 22.84
N GLU A 194 37.79 15.89 22.39
CA GLU A 194 38.70 15.63 21.26
C GLU A 194 39.59 14.40 21.48
N ASP A 195 39.92 14.10 22.73
CA ASP A 195 40.74 12.93 23.10
C ASP A 195 39.92 11.62 23.15
N GLY A 196 38.62 11.66 22.83
CA GLY A 196 37.72 10.53 22.86
C GLY A 196 37.19 10.17 24.26
N THR A 197 37.44 10.99 25.29
CA THR A 197 36.87 10.79 26.62
C THR A 197 35.39 11.20 26.60
N SER A 198 34.51 10.36 27.17
CA SER A 198 33.09 10.70 27.29
C SER A 198 32.91 11.86 28.29
N ILE A 199 32.25 12.92 27.85
CA ILE A 199 31.81 14.03 28.69
C ILE A 199 30.47 13.68 29.32
N GLY A 200 29.62 12.98 28.60
CA GLY A 200 28.27 12.62 29.03
C GLY A 200 27.35 12.32 27.86
N ILE A 201 26.08 12.66 28.02
CA ILE A 201 25.07 12.50 27.00
C ILE A 201 24.07 13.67 27.03
N VAL A 202 23.44 13.92 25.86
CA VAL A 202 22.20 14.72 25.74
C VAL A 202 21.13 13.84 25.18
N GLY A 203 19.93 13.89 25.71
CA GLY A 203 18.82 13.13 25.20
C GLY A 203 17.48 13.80 25.41
N MET A 204 16.51 13.37 24.61
CA MET A 204 15.10 13.71 24.79
C MET A 204 14.27 12.44 24.73
N ASP A 205 13.29 12.36 25.64
CA ASP A 205 12.23 11.38 25.56
C ASP A 205 11.03 12.04 24.90
N ILE A 206 10.57 11.42 23.86
CA ILE A 206 9.50 11.90 23.00
C ILE A 206 8.26 11.05 23.23
N ASP A 207 7.09 11.67 23.36
CA ASP A 207 5.82 10.98 23.34
C ASP A 207 5.72 10.15 22.05
N PHE A 208 5.71 8.83 22.21
CA PHE A 208 5.71 7.91 21.09
C PHE A 208 4.44 8.03 20.22
N SER A 209 3.38 8.67 20.74
CA SER A 209 2.17 8.98 19.97
C SER A 209 2.46 9.82 18.72
N GLN A 210 3.53 10.63 18.73
CA GLN A 210 3.99 11.37 17.55
C GLN A 210 4.29 10.48 16.33
N ILE A 211 4.60 9.20 16.60
CA ILE A 211 4.88 8.18 15.57
C ILE A 211 3.69 7.22 15.48
N THR A 212 3.17 6.74 16.61
CA THR A 212 2.12 5.72 16.62
C THR A 212 0.80 6.21 16.05
N ASP A 213 0.46 7.49 16.20
CA ASP A 213 -0.72 8.08 15.59
C ASP A 213 -0.64 8.00 14.05
N LEU A 214 0.52 8.29 13.47
CA LEU A 214 0.74 8.14 12.02
C LEU A 214 0.60 6.70 11.55
N VAL A 215 1.00 5.75 12.39
CA VAL A 215 0.84 4.31 12.12
C VAL A 215 -0.62 3.91 12.23
N ASP A 216 -1.32 4.35 13.28
CA ASP A 216 -2.72 4.03 13.55
C ASP A 216 -3.69 4.61 12.53
N GLU A 217 -3.39 5.79 12.00
CA GLU A 217 -4.12 6.38 10.88
C GLU A 217 -3.91 5.65 9.56
N THR A 218 -2.88 4.79 9.48
CA THR A 218 -2.55 4.09 8.24
C THR A 218 -3.52 2.95 8.00
N THR A 219 -4.37 3.13 7.00
CA THR A 219 -5.31 2.11 6.54
C THR A 219 -4.90 1.57 5.18
N VAL A 220 -5.03 0.27 5.00
CA VAL A 220 -4.80 -0.44 3.74
C VAL A 220 -6.07 -1.21 3.40
N TYR A 221 -6.77 -0.84 2.34
CA TYR A 221 -8.13 -1.29 2.05
C TYR A 221 -9.13 -0.89 3.14
N GLN A 222 -10.01 -1.81 3.59
CA GLN A 222 -11.08 -1.52 4.55
C GLN A 222 -10.66 -1.81 5.99
N SER A 223 -9.98 -2.93 6.22
CA SER A 223 -9.58 -3.41 7.54
C SER A 223 -8.09 -3.69 7.70
N GLY A 224 -7.32 -3.49 6.63
CA GLY A 224 -5.88 -3.55 6.72
C GLY A 224 -5.32 -2.36 7.49
N TYR A 225 -4.20 -2.54 8.14
CA TYR A 225 -3.60 -1.61 9.08
C TYR A 225 -2.07 -1.68 9.01
N ALA A 226 -1.42 -0.75 9.68
CA ALA A 226 0.01 -0.78 9.91
C ALA A 226 0.33 -1.04 11.38
N PHE A 227 1.56 -1.47 11.64
CA PHE A 227 2.14 -1.63 12.97
C PHE A 227 3.66 -1.49 12.90
N LEU A 228 4.31 -1.32 14.05
CA LEU A 228 5.75 -1.18 14.15
C LEU A 228 6.38 -2.41 14.78
N THR A 229 7.54 -2.80 14.28
CA THR A 229 8.42 -3.78 14.91
C THR A 229 9.83 -3.23 15.01
N ASP A 230 10.63 -3.80 15.88
CA ASP A 230 12.08 -3.66 15.84
C ASP A 230 12.70 -4.57 14.76
N ALA A 231 14.01 -4.53 14.65
CA ALA A 231 14.76 -5.36 13.70
C ALA A 231 14.67 -6.87 14.02
N SER A 232 14.39 -7.24 15.28
CA SER A 232 14.27 -8.63 15.73
C SER A 232 12.87 -9.23 15.49
N GLY A 233 11.88 -8.40 15.10
CA GLY A 233 10.48 -8.78 14.95
C GLY A 233 9.69 -8.71 16.26
N SER A 234 10.17 -7.97 17.26
CA SER A 234 9.41 -7.62 18.45
C SER A 234 8.46 -6.47 18.12
N ILE A 235 7.22 -6.54 18.56
CA ILE A 235 6.21 -5.53 18.31
C ILE A 235 6.49 -4.30 19.17
N MET A 236 6.71 -3.16 18.52
CA MET A 236 6.90 -1.88 19.18
C MET A 236 5.59 -1.10 19.32
N HIS A 237 4.67 -1.27 18.37
CA HIS A 237 3.31 -0.73 18.43
C HIS A 237 2.36 -1.52 17.57
N HIS A 238 1.21 -1.91 18.11
CA HIS A 238 0.13 -2.60 17.39
C HIS A 238 -1.21 -2.42 18.10
N LYS A 239 -2.29 -2.16 17.37
CA LYS A 239 -3.64 -1.90 17.93
C LYS A 239 -4.19 -2.95 18.90
N ASN A 240 -3.78 -4.22 18.78
CA ASN A 240 -4.39 -5.35 19.48
C ASN A 240 -3.37 -6.36 20.02
N VAL A 241 -2.11 -6.00 20.12
CA VAL A 241 -1.04 -6.86 20.63
C VAL A 241 -0.18 -6.00 21.52
N ASP A 242 0.20 -6.55 22.66
CA ASP A 242 1.04 -5.86 23.64
C ASP A 242 2.46 -5.65 23.08
N GLU A 243 3.03 -4.50 23.41
CA GLU A 243 4.41 -4.16 23.05
C GLU A 243 5.40 -5.16 23.66
N GLY A 244 6.52 -5.35 22.97
CA GLY A 244 7.55 -6.31 23.36
C GLY A 244 7.22 -7.76 22.98
N THR A 245 6.00 -8.04 22.50
CA THR A 245 5.64 -9.39 22.05
C THR A 245 6.39 -9.73 20.75
N VAL A 246 7.10 -10.84 20.74
CA VAL A 246 7.75 -11.33 19.52
C VAL A 246 6.69 -11.94 18.57
N ILE A 247 6.74 -11.56 17.28
CA ILE A 247 5.74 -12.00 16.29
C ILE A 247 5.59 -13.54 16.29
N THR A 248 6.67 -14.29 16.44
CA THR A 248 6.63 -15.77 16.43
C THR A 248 5.95 -16.37 17.66
N ASP A 249 5.85 -15.63 18.74
CA ASP A 249 5.22 -16.10 19.98
C ASP A 249 3.69 -15.95 19.92
N LEU A 250 3.18 -15.09 19.03
CA LEU A 250 1.75 -14.94 18.80
C LEU A 250 1.14 -16.18 18.13
N ASP A 251 1.83 -16.73 17.14
CA ASP A 251 1.41 -17.89 16.39
C ASP A 251 2.61 -18.44 15.58
N SER A 252 2.87 -19.73 15.69
CA SER A 252 3.95 -20.38 14.94
C SER A 252 3.84 -20.27 13.42
N SER A 253 2.62 -20.04 12.89
CA SER A 253 2.39 -19.77 11.47
C SER A 253 3.02 -18.45 10.99
N LEU A 254 3.30 -17.52 11.91
CA LEU A 254 3.91 -16.23 11.61
C LEU A 254 5.43 -16.30 11.39
N LYS A 255 6.06 -17.46 11.63
CA LYS A 255 7.50 -17.64 11.40
C LYS A 255 7.95 -17.19 10.02
N LYS A 256 7.19 -17.57 8.98
CA LYS A 256 7.47 -17.14 7.59
C LYS A 256 7.43 -15.61 7.43
N GLY A 257 6.51 -14.95 8.15
CA GLY A 257 6.42 -13.49 8.20
C GLY A 257 7.62 -12.87 8.90
N ALA A 258 8.00 -13.41 10.05
CA ALA A 258 9.17 -12.96 10.82
C ALA A 258 10.47 -13.13 10.01
N ASP A 259 10.69 -14.29 9.38
CA ASP A 259 11.85 -14.53 8.51
C ASP A 259 11.88 -13.52 7.33
N PHE A 260 10.72 -13.20 6.77
CA PHE A 260 10.61 -12.21 5.69
C PHE A 260 10.95 -10.79 6.15
N LEU A 261 10.53 -10.40 7.35
CA LEU A 261 10.83 -9.10 7.96
C LEU A 261 12.32 -8.98 8.34
N ALA A 262 12.99 -10.10 8.66
CA ALA A 262 14.39 -10.10 9.03
C ALA A 262 15.34 -9.81 7.85
N GLU A 263 14.89 -10.03 6.60
CA GLU A 263 15.67 -9.77 5.41
C GLU A 263 15.37 -8.37 4.84
N ASP A 264 16.26 -7.40 4.99
CA ASP A 264 16.10 -6.03 4.45
C ASP A 264 15.93 -6.00 2.92
N GLY A 265 16.49 -6.96 2.21
CA GLY A 265 16.30 -7.13 0.76
C GLY A 265 14.85 -7.39 0.35
N ASN A 266 13.94 -7.64 1.30
CA ASN A 266 12.51 -7.79 1.07
C ASN A 266 11.69 -6.51 1.28
N GLN A 267 12.33 -5.42 1.68
CA GLN A 267 11.66 -4.13 1.81
C GLN A 267 10.86 -3.77 0.55
N GLY A 268 9.62 -3.34 0.74
CA GLY A 268 8.71 -2.98 -0.34
C GLY A 268 8.16 -4.13 -1.16
N LYS A 269 8.60 -5.37 -0.92
CA LYS A 269 7.99 -6.59 -1.47
C LYS A 269 6.80 -7.01 -0.61
N THR A 270 5.96 -7.86 -1.17
CA THR A 270 4.80 -8.40 -0.44
C THR A 270 4.96 -9.89 -0.17
N LEU A 271 4.51 -10.31 1.01
CA LEU A 271 4.40 -11.72 1.41
C LEU A 271 2.96 -12.07 1.76
N GLU A 272 2.49 -13.23 1.33
CA GLU A 272 1.23 -13.82 1.81
C GLU A 272 1.49 -14.74 3.01
N TYR A 273 0.67 -14.58 4.03
CA TYR A 273 0.71 -15.36 5.26
C TYR A 273 -0.70 -15.56 5.82
N THR A 274 -0.86 -16.52 6.71
CA THR A 274 -2.13 -16.79 7.38
C THR A 274 -1.99 -16.46 8.86
N TYR A 275 -2.93 -15.71 9.42
CA TYR A 275 -3.00 -15.43 10.85
C TYR A 275 -4.44 -15.54 11.34
N LYS A 276 -4.66 -16.33 12.39
CA LYS A 276 -6.02 -16.59 12.96
C LYS A 276 -7.01 -17.02 11.87
N ASN A 277 -6.59 -17.92 10.99
CA ASN A 277 -7.37 -18.42 9.84
C ASN A 277 -7.78 -17.35 8.81
N VAL A 278 -7.12 -16.21 8.78
CA VAL A 278 -7.29 -15.17 7.76
C VAL A 278 -6.02 -15.07 6.92
N ASP A 279 -6.16 -15.28 5.62
CA ASP A 279 -5.07 -15.04 4.70
C ASP A 279 -4.87 -13.54 4.52
N LYS A 280 -3.65 -13.09 4.75
CA LYS A 280 -3.24 -11.69 4.69
C LYS A 280 -2.03 -11.52 3.80
N LYS A 281 -1.84 -10.31 3.33
CA LYS A 281 -0.64 -9.89 2.63
C LYS A 281 0.04 -8.80 3.46
N LEU A 282 1.36 -8.91 3.65
CA LEU A 282 2.14 -7.90 4.31
C LEU A 282 3.21 -7.32 3.39
N ALA A 283 3.62 -6.08 3.68
CA ALA A 283 4.83 -5.45 3.19
C ALA A 283 5.45 -4.66 4.35
N PHE A 284 6.76 -4.40 4.30
CA PHE A 284 7.41 -3.59 5.31
C PHE A 284 8.38 -2.57 4.70
N TYR A 285 8.72 -1.57 5.50
CA TYR A 285 9.66 -0.50 5.21
C TYR A 285 10.49 -0.19 6.44
N ASN A 286 11.79 -0.07 6.27
CA ASN A 286 12.69 0.33 7.35
C ASN A 286 12.54 1.82 7.61
N LEU A 287 12.51 2.19 8.88
CA LEU A 287 12.56 3.56 9.36
C LEU A 287 13.99 3.94 9.73
N ASP A 288 14.28 5.24 9.71
CA ASP A 288 15.64 5.76 9.96
C ASP A 288 16.14 5.44 11.40
N ASN A 289 15.23 5.23 12.34
CA ASN A 289 15.54 4.84 13.71
C ASN A 289 15.68 3.33 13.95
N GLY A 290 15.74 2.52 12.89
CA GLY A 290 15.91 1.07 12.96
C GLY A 290 14.63 0.27 13.18
N MET A 291 13.47 0.90 13.41
CA MET A 291 12.18 0.22 13.42
C MET A 291 11.73 -0.14 11.99
N LYS A 292 10.74 -1.02 11.91
CA LYS A 292 10.11 -1.41 10.64
C LYS A 292 8.62 -1.06 10.69
N LEU A 293 8.17 -0.29 9.70
CA LEU A 293 6.75 -0.07 9.44
C LEU A 293 6.21 -1.25 8.63
N VAL A 294 5.33 -2.03 9.22
CA VAL A 294 4.71 -3.19 8.59
C VAL A 294 3.26 -2.87 8.24
N LEU A 295 2.89 -3.03 6.97
CA LEU A 295 1.52 -2.90 6.49
C LEU A 295 0.94 -4.28 6.24
N THR A 296 -0.30 -4.50 6.62
CA THR A 296 -1.00 -5.75 6.39
C THR A 296 -2.44 -5.53 5.96
N ALA A 297 -2.92 -6.36 5.04
CA ALA A 297 -4.31 -6.34 4.59
C ALA A 297 -4.82 -7.76 4.30
N PRO A 298 -6.12 -8.04 4.55
CA PRO A 298 -6.72 -9.33 4.19
C PRO A 298 -6.73 -9.56 2.68
N VAL A 299 -6.33 -10.75 2.26
CA VAL A 299 -6.36 -11.18 0.85
C VAL A 299 -7.78 -11.12 0.29
N SER A 300 -8.79 -11.41 1.11
CA SER A 300 -10.21 -11.32 0.75
C SER A 300 -10.64 -9.91 0.33
N GLU A 301 -10.10 -8.86 0.96
CA GLU A 301 -10.38 -7.47 0.60
C GLU A 301 -9.64 -7.07 -0.67
N ILE A 302 -8.38 -7.47 -0.78
CA ILE A 302 -7.53 -7.23 -1.96
C ILE A 302 -8.23 -7.73 -3.23
N TYR A 303 -8.81 -8.92 -3.18
CA TYR A 303 -9.45 -9.54 -4.34
C TYR A 303 -10.98 -9.39 -4.36
N SER A 304 -11.59 -8.65 -3.42
CA SER A 304 -13.05 -8.52 -3.30
C SER A 304 -13.71 -8.01 -4.58
N GLU A 305 -13.14 -6.99 -5.21
CA GLU A 305 -13.63 -6.43 -6.47
C GLU A 305 -13.45 -7.43 -7.63
N ALA A 306 -12.29 -8.10 -7.70
CA ALA A 306 -12.05 -9.12 -8.71
C ALA A 306 -13.01 -10.30 -8.58
N TYR A 307 -13.31 -10.75 -7.36
CA TYR A 307 -14.32 -11.79 -7.10
C TYR A 307 -15.74 -11.29 -7.39
N GLY A 308 -16.04 -10.02 -7.11
CA GLY A 308 -17.29 -9.39 -7.50
C GLY A 308 -17.49 -9.41 -9.00
N LEU A 309 -16.49 -8.98 -9.76
CA LEU A 309 -16.48 -9.06 -11.22
C LEU A 309 -16.58 -10.49 -11.73
N ALA A 310 -15.84 -11.43 -11.12
CA ALA A 310 -15.92 -12.85 -11.47
C ALA A 310 -17.34 -13.41 -11.32
N LYS A 311 -18.03 -13.08 -10.22
CA LYS A 311 -19.44 -13.47 -10.03
C LYS A 311 -20.37 -12.89 -11.10
N MET A 312 -20.19 -11.63 -11.47
CA MET A 312 -20.97 -11.00 -12.53
C MET A 312 -20.69 -11.64 -13.89
N ILE A 313 -19.44 -11.96 -14.21
CA ILE A 313 -19.04 -12.65 -15.43
C ILE A 313 -19.67 -14.05 -15.47
N ILE A 314 -19.62 -14.82 -14.39
CA ILE A 314 -20.22 -16.14 -14.29
C ILE A 314 -21.73 -16.05 -14.48
N LEU A 315 -22.40 -15.10 -13.85
CA LEU A 315 -23.83 -14.87 -14.02
C LEU A 315 -24.17 -14.54 -15.48
N ALA A 316 -23.40 -13.65 -16.10
CA ALA A 316 -23.58 -13.29 -17.51
C ALA A 316 -23.37 -14.50 -18.43
N MET A 317 -22.39 -15.36 -18.15
CA MET A 317 -22.17 -16.62 -18.90
C MET A 317 -23.37 -17.58 -18.77
N ILE A 318 -23.94 -17.72 -17.56
CA ILE A 318 -25.14 -18.55 -17.33
C ILE A 318 -26.31 -18.00 -18.11
N VAL A 319 -26.56 -16.70 -18.06
CA VAL A 319 -27.65 -16.05 -18.82
C VAL A 319 -27.44 -16.22 -20.32
N ALA A 320 -26.23 -16.00 -20.82
CA ALA A 320 -25.89 -16.22 -22.24
C ALA A 320 -26.09 -17.68 -22.66
N PHE A 321 -25.72 -18.62 -21.82
CA PHE A 321 -25.91 -20.05 -22.08
C PHE A 321 -27.42 -20.43 -22.12
N ILE A 322 -28.21 -19.94 -21.18
CA ILE A 322 -29.66 -20.15 -21.17
C ILE A 322 -30.31 -19.54 -22.44
N LEU A 323 -29.91 -18.33 -22.79
CA LEU A 323 -30.42 -17.64 -23.97
C LEU A 323 -30.03 -18.43 -25.24
N SER A 324 -28.81 -18.90 -25.35
CA SER A 324 -28.35 -19.76 -26.45
C SER A 324 -29.12 -21.09 -26.51
N ALA A 325 -29.45 -21.67 -25.37
CA ALA A 325 -30.25 -22.90 -25.27
C ALA A 325 -31.68 -22.65 -25.78
N VAL A 326 -32.31 -21.55 -25.37
CA VAL A 326 -33.66 -21.16 -25.84
C VAL A 326 -33.66 -20.92 -27.35
N ILE A 327 -32.70 -20.16 -27.83
CA ILE A 327 -32.56 -19.87 -29.28
C ILE A 327 -32.31 -21.18 -30.03
N GLY A 328 -31.42 -22.04 -29.54
CA GLY A 328 -31.12 -23.33 -30.11
C GLY A 328 -32.34 -24.25 -30.18
N ILE A 329 -33.17 -24.30 -29.13
CA ILE A 329 -34.40 -25.10 -29.08
C ILE A 329 -35.44 -24.50 -30.03
N VAL A 330 -35.67 -23.20 -30.03
CA VAL A 330 -36.65 -22.53 -30.88
C VAL A 330 -36.30 -22.76 -32.35
N MET A 331 -35.04 -22.48 -32.73
CA MET A 331 -34.57 -22.68 -34.09
C MET A 331 -34.54 -24.16 -34.47
N GLY A 332 -34.04 -25.03 -33.56
CA GLY A 332 -34.00 -26.47 -33.82
C GLY A 332 -35.38 -27.09 -33.97
N THR A 333 -36.37 -26.66 -33.21
CA THR A 333 -37.76 -27.15 -33.34
C THR A 333 -38.48 -26.50 -34.52
N GLY A 334 -38.32 -25.20 -34.71
CA GLY A 334 -38.95 -24.45 -35.80
C GLY A 334 -38.50 -24.93 -37.18
N LEU A 335 -37.21 -25.28 -37.32
CA LEU A 335 -36.67 -25.80 -38.60
C LEU A 335 -36.87 -27.29 -38.79
N THR A 336 -36.59 -28.09 -37.74
CA THR A 336 -36.49 -29.56 -37.89
C THR A 336 -37.87 -30.21 -37.90
N LYS A 337 -38.85 -29.74 -37.13
CA LYS A 337 -40.16 -30.35 -37.05
C LYS A 337 -40.92 -30.27 -38.38
N PRO A 338 -41.00 -29.09 -39.02
CA PRO A 338 -41.55 -28.93 -40.36
C PRO A 338 -40.78 -29.75 -41.42
N ILE A 339 -39.42 -29.71 -41.39
CA ILE A 339 -38.59 -30.48 -42.33
C ILE A 339 -38.89 -31.97 -42.22
N ARG A 340 -39.00 -32.50 -40.97
CA ARG A 340 -39.29 -33.92 -40.75
C ARG A 340 -40.70 -34.29 -41.26
N GLN A 341 -41.66 -33.38 -41.10
CA GLN A 341 -42.98 -33.58 -41.67
C GLN A 341 -42.95 -33.54 -43.19
N LEU A 342 -42.15 -32.64 -43.80
CA LEU A 342 -41.92 -32.63 -45.25
C LEU A 342 -41.25 -33.89 -45.73
N THR A 343 -40.21 -34.38 -45.01
CA THR A 343 -39.56 -35.66 -45.35
C THR A 343 -40.55 -36.82 -45.37
N SER A 344 -41.44 -36.87 -44.35
CA SER A 344 -42.50 -37.89 -44.32
C SER A 344 -43.45 -37.80 -45.52
N VAL A 345 -43.79 -36.54 -45.96
CA VAL A 345 -44.60 -36.32 -47.15
C VAL A 345 -43.88 -36.74 -48.44
N ILE A 346 -42.51 -36.52 -48.49
CA ILE A 346 -41.66 -36.96 -49.60
C ILE A 346 -41.56 -38.49 -49.64
N GLU A 347 -41.35 -39.14 -48.47
CA GLU A 347 -41.28 -40.60 -48.34
C GLU A 347 -42.60 -41.23 -48.81
N GLN A 348 -43.74 -40.66 -48.42
CA GLN A 348 -45.04 -41.11 -48.92
C GLN A 348 -45.16 -40.93 -50.46
N THR A 349 -44.58 -39.83 -50.96
CA THR A 349 -44.59 -39.55 -52.42
C THR A 349 -43.67 -40.52 -53.18
N ALA A 350 -42.47 -40.84 -52.61
CA ALA A 350 -41.54 -41.87 -53.15
C ALA A 350 -42.16 -43.25 -53.11
N ALA A 351 -43.01 -43.55 -52.13
CA ALA A 351 -43.82 -44.76 -52.10
C ALA A 351 -45.06 -44.70 -53.02
N LEU A 352 -45.13 -43.66 -53.90
CA LEU A 352 -46.23 -43.48 -54.83
C LEU A 352 -47.61 -43.22 -54.17
N ASP A 353 -47.60 -42.92 -52.86
CA ASP A 353 -48.82 -42.49 -52.16
C ASP A 353 -49.03 -40.99 -52.28
N PHE A 354 -49.88 -40.58 -53.14
CA PHE A 354 -50.20 -39.17 -53.45
C PHE A 354 -51.42 -38.66 -52.71
N ARG A 355 -51.93 -39.37 -51.72
CA ARG A 355 -53.13 -38.93 -50.94
C ARG A 355 -52.78 -37.68 -50.09
N PRO A 356 -53.75 -36.74 -50.00
CA PRO A 356 -53.58 -35.54 -49.19
C PRO A 356 -53.24 -35.97 -47.71
N THR A 357 -52.19 -35.38 -47.14
CA THR A 357 -51.84 -35.58 -45.73
C THR A 357 -52.23 -34.40 -44.88
N GLU A 358 -52.74 -34.64 -43.70
CA GLU A 358 -53.07 -33.57 -42.74
C GLU A 358 -51.87 -32.68 -42.39
N ALA A 359 -50.70 -33.32 -42.26
CA ALA A 359 -49.42 -32.65 -42.04
C ALA A 359 -49.04 -31.71 -43.20
N GLY A 360 -49.19 -32.18 -44.49
CA GLY A 360 -48.93 -31.35 -45.65
C GLY A 360 -49.91 -30.21 -45.78
N ALA A 361 -51.17 -30.39 -45.38
CA ALA A 361 -52.18 -29.35 -45.40
C ALA A 361 -51.91 -28.26 -44.31
N LYS A 362 -51.40 -28.64 -43.11
CA LYS A 362 -50.98 -27.72 -42.05
C LYS A 362 -49.73 -26.94 -42.45
N LEU A 363 -48.74 -27.59 -43.06
CA LEU A 363 -47.51 -26.95 -43.52
C LEU A 363 -47.77 -25.89 -44.60
N ARG A 364 -48.67 -26.15 -45.53
CA ARG A 364 -49.05 -25.17 -46.57
C ARG A 364 -49.73 -23.91 -46.05
N LYS A 365 -50.20 -23.90 -44.80
CA LYS A 365 -50.74 -22.72 -44.11
C LYS A 365 -49.69 -21.84 -43.45
N GLN A 366 -48.44 -22.34 -43.33
CA GLN A 366 -47.35 -21.53 -42.84
C GLN A 366 -46.99 -20.46 -43.88
N LYS A 367 -46.63 -19.28 -43.40
CA LYS A 367 -46.28 -18.13 -44.24
C LYS A 367 -44.79 -17.93 -44.42
N ASP A 368 -44.01 -18.95 -43.98
CA ASP A 368 -42.55 -19.00 -44.06
C ASP A 368 -42.13 -19.87 -45.25
N GLU A 369 -40.82 -20.01 -45.41
CA GLU A 369 -40.18 -20.80 -46.44
C GLU A 369 -40.58 -22.26 -46.40
N ILE A 370 -40.93 -22.76 -45.22
CA ILE A 370 -41.39 -24.14 -45.03
C ILE A 370 -42.80 -24.30 -45.62
N GLY A 371 -43.64 -23.28 -45.46
CA GLY A 371 -44.97 -23.21 -46.09
C GLY A 371 -44.89 -23.20 -47.62
N ASP A 372 -43.90 -22.42 -48.14
CA ASP A 372 -43.62 -22.38 -49.58
C ASP A 372 -43.09 -23.75 -50.07
N MET A 373 -42.17 -24.38 -49.33
CA MET A 373 -41.70 -25.76 -49.64
C MET A 373 -42.84 -26.76 -49.62
N ALA A 374 -43.73 -26.70 -48.63
CA ALA A 374 -44.89 -27.62 -48.54
C ALA A 374 -45.85 -27.44 -49.73
N THR A 375 -46.00 -26.18 -50.16
CA THR A 375 -46.85 -25.83 -51.36
C THR A 375 -46.20 -26.41 -52.62
N LYS A 376 -44.91 -26.23 -52.79
CA LYS A 376 -44.17 -26.73 -53.94
C LYS A 376 -44.06 -28.26 -53.98
N ILE A 377 -43.94 -28.89 -52.82
CA ILE A 377 -44.04 -30.36 -52.73
C ILE A 377 -45.48 -30.78 -53.11
N HIS A 378 -46.49 -30.06 -52.70
CA HIS A 378 -47.82 -30.36 -53.08
C HIS A 378 -48.04 -30.19 -54.63
N ASP A 379 -47.48 -29.12 -55.17
CA ASP A 379 -47.52 -28.86 -56.59
C ASP A 379 -46.71 -29.90 -57.39
N MET A 380 -45.53 -30.34 -56.84
CA MET A 380 -44.77 -31.45 -57.35
C MET A 380 -45.59 -32.73 -57.30
N ARG A 381 -46.26 -33.04 -56.18
CA ARG A 381 -47.17 -34.19 -56.11
C ARG A 381 -48.32 -34.12 -57.11
N LYS A 382 -48.81 -32.93 -57.37
CA LYS A 382 -49.80 -32.65 -58.39
C LYS A 382 -49.25 -32.79 -59.82
N LYS A 383 -47.98 -32.38 -60.00
CA LYS A 383 -47.27 -32.37 -61.29
C LYS A 383 -46.42 -33.63 -61.51
N LEU A 384 -46.13 -34.45 -60.48
CA LEU A 384 -45.51 -35.76 -60.60
C LEU A 384 -46.43 -36.76 -61.39
N ARG A 385 -47.62 -36.35 -61.62
CA ARG A 385 -48.41 -36.97 -62.72
C ARG A 385 -47.81 -36.64 -64.10
N ALA A 386 -46.98 -35.67 -64.22
CA ALA A 386 -46.35 -35.25 -65.46
C ALA A 386 -44.82 -35.10 -65.32
N MET A 387 -44.24 -35.99 -64.75
CA MET A 387 -42.79 -36.41 -64.65
C MET A 387 -41.65 -35.44 -64.98
N MET A 388 -41.82 -34.10 -65.00
CA MET A 388 -40.82 -33.22 -65.63
C MET A 388 -40.40 -31.98 -64.85
N GLU A 389 -40.82 -31.75 -63.62
CA GLU A 389 -40.50 -30.43 -62.99
C GLU A 389 -39.68 -30.52 -61.71
N ASN A 390 -38.98 -31.66 -61.52
CA ASN A 390 -38.18 -31.87 -60.25
C ASN A 390 -36.94 -30.95 -60.07
N LEU A 391 -36.45 -30.35 -61.14
CA LEU A 391 -35.24 -29.53 -61.09
C LEU A 391 -35.51 -28.08 -60.59
N GLN A 392 -36.72 -27.58 -60.91
CA GLN A 392 -37.02 -26.21 -60.48
C GLN A 392 -37.32 -26.03 -59.02
N GLN A 393 -37.76 -27.12 -58.38
CA GLN A 393 -38.06 -27.14 -56.94
C GLN A 393 -36.80 -27.22 -56.05
N THR A 394 -35.76 -27.92 -56.53
CA THR A 394 -34.51 -28.01 -55.80
C THR A 394 -33.82 -26.62 -55.74
N GLN A 395 -33.98 -25.83 -56.79
CA GLN A 395 -33.40 -24.48 -56.84
C GLN A 395 -34.06 -23.53 -55.84
N GLN A 396 -35.40 -23.67 -55.67
CA GLN A 396 -36.15 -22.81 -54.73
C GLN A 396 -35.93 -23.19 -53.25
N VAL A 397 -35.62 -24.49 -52.99
CA VAL A 397 -35.20 -24.94 -51.68
C VAL A 397 -33.83 -24.35 -51.30
N LEU A 398 -32.95 -24.21 -52.29
CA LEU A 398 -31.66 -23.58 -52.10
C LEU A 398 -31.76 -22.06 -51.81
N GLU A 399 -32.65 -21.38 -52.51
CA GLU A 399 -32.92 -19.95 -52.35
C GLU A 399 -33.49 -19.64 -50.95
N THR A 400 -34.41 -20.51 -50.49
CA THR A 400 -35.00 -20.45 -49.16
C THR A 400 -33.92 -20.61 -48.04
N ASN A 401 -33.02 -21.55 -48.25
CA ASN A 401 -31.91 -21.75 -47.32
C ASN A 401 -30.92 -20.56 -47.29
N THR A 402 -30.74 -19.90 -48.47
CA THR A 402 -29.89 -18.71 -48.57
C THR A 402 -30.55 -17.50 -47.87
N GLY A 403 -31.88 -17.38 -47.93
CA GLY A 403 -32.63 -16.39 -47.15
C GLY A 403 -32.49 -16.57 -45.64
N ASN A 404 -32.56 -17.83 -45.18
CA ASN A 404 -32.34 -18.17 -43.76
C ASN A 404 -30.90 -17.90 -43.29
N LEU A 405 -29.93 -18.18 -44.19
CA LEU A 405 -28.52 -17.85 -43.92
C LEU A 405 -28.32 -16.33 -43.78
N ASN A 406 -28.97 -15.54 -44.62
CA ASN A 406 -28.90 -14.09 -44.55
C ASN A 406 -29.54 -13.53 -43.26
N GLN A 407 -30.60 -14.16 -42.78
CA GLN A 407 -31.24 -13.76 -41.54
C GLN A 407 -30.37 -14.14 -40.30
N LEU A 408 -29.75 -15.32 -40.35
CA LEU A 408 -28.75 -15.73 -39.38
C LEU A 408 -27.50 -14.84 -39.38
N MET A 409 -27.04 -14.43 -40.57
CA MET A 409 -25.95 -13.48 -40.74
C MET A 409 -26.27 -12.10 -40.12
N LYS A 410 -27.50 -11.61 -40.30
CA LYS A 410 -27.94 -10.35 -39.68
C LYS A 410 -28.00 -10.42 -38.15
N GLN A 411 -28.47 -11.56 -37.62
CA GLN A 411 -28.45 -11.76 -36.15
C GLN A 411 -27.05 -11.86 -35.60
N ASN A 412 -26.16 -12.60 -36.29
CA ASN A 412 -24.74 -12.67 -35.91
C ASN A 412 -24.04 -11.30 -36.03
N SER A 413 -24.45 -10.48 -37.02
CA SER A 413 -23.93 -9.11 -37.15
C SER A 413 -24.34 -8.22 -35.97
N ALA A 414 -25.59 -8.35 -35.53
CA ALA A 414 -26.07 -7.61 -34.35
C ALA A 414 -25.33 -8.03 -33.06
N TYR A 415 -25.09 -9.35 -32.88
CA TYR A 415 -24.28 -9.82 -31.74
C TYR A 415 -22.80 -9.42 -31.83
N ALA A 416 -22.27 -9.31 -33.06
CA ALA A 416 -20.93 -8.80 -33.27
C ALA A 416 -20.81 -7.30 -32.93
N GLU A 417 -21.87 -6.53 -33.25
CA GLU A 417 -21.96 -5.11 -32.87
C GLU A 417 -22.05 -4.92 -31.34
N ASP A 418 -22.92 -5.71 -30.69
CA ASP A 418 -23.03 -5.66 -29.21
C ASP A 418 -21.72 -6.06 -28.53
N ASN A 419 -21.05 -7.10 -29.05
CA ASN A 419 -19.72 -7.49 -28.52
C ASN A 419 -18.64 -6.43 -28.81
N SER A 420 -18.76 -5.75 -29.97
CA SER A 420 -17.83 -4.65 -30.29
C SER A 420 -18.04 -3.45 -29.38
N ALA A 421 -19.31 -3.12 -29.09
CA ALA A 421 -19.65 -2.06 -28.15
C ALA A 421 -19.14 -2.37 -26.73
N ALA A 422 -19.36 -3.61 -26.24
CA ALA A 422 -18.84 -4.05 -24.94
C ALA A 422 -17.29 -4.04 -24.89
N THR A 423 -16.64 -4.38 -26.00
CA THR A 423 -15.19 -4.32 -26.12
C THR A 423 -14.67 -2.88 -26.13
N GLN A 424 -15.43 -1.97 -26.76
CA GLN A 424 -15.08 -0.54 -26.74
C GLN A 424 -15.25 0.06 -25.33
N GLU A 425 -16.31 -0.34 -24.62
CA GLU A 425 -16.52 0.11 -23.24
C GLU A 425 -15.41 -0.41 -22.30
N LEU A 426 -15.00 -1.68 -22.52
CA LEU A 426 -13.85 -2.25 -21.82
C LEU A 426 -12.53 -1.53 -22.15
N ALA A 427 -12.34 -1.19 -23.44
CA ALA A 427 -11.16 -0.45 -23.89
C ALA A 427 -11.15 0.97 -23.31
N ALA A 428 -12.31 1.65 -23.29
CA ALA A 428 -12.44 2.96 -22.67
C ALA A 428 -12.16 2.90 -21.15
N GLY A 429 -12.64 1.85 -20.45
CA GLY A 429 -12.31 1.62 -19.05
C GLY A 429 -10.83 1.32 -18.80
N MET A 430 -10.18 0.64 -19.76
CA MET A 430 -8.73 0.44 -19.72
C MET A 430 -7.94 1.72 -20.02
N GLU A 431 -8.45 2.57 -20.94
CA GLU A 431 -7.86 3.89 -21.19
C GLU A 431 -7.99 4.80 -19.97
N GLU A 432 -9.16 4.80 -19.32
CA GLU A 432 -9.36 5.53 -18.06
C GLU A 432 -8.46 5.02 -16.96
N THR A 433 -8.32 3.69 -16.84
CA THR A 433 -7.41 3.07 -15.88
C THR A 433 -5.95 3.40 -16.20
N SER A 434 -5.60 3.42 -17.50
CA SER A 434 -4.27 3.80 -17.98
C SER A 434 -3.99 5.28 -17.77
N ALA A 435 -4.98 6.14 -18.00
CA ALA A 435 -4.89 7.58 -17.72
C ALA A 435 -4.72 7.82 -16.21
N ASN A 436 -5.46 7.10 -15.38
CA ASN A 436 -5.29 7.15 -13.93
C ASN A 436 -3.90 6.67 -13.50
N ALA A 437 -3.39 5.61 -14.12
CA ALA A 437 -2.02 5.14 -13.89
C ALA A 437 -0.98 6.18 -14.34
N ALA A 438 -1.22 6.84 -15.49
CA ALA A 438 -0.36 7.92 -15.98
C ALA A 438 -0.38 9.14 -15.04
N HIS A 439 -1.56 9.50 -14.51
CA HIS A 439 -1.67 10.53 -13.46
C HIS A 439 -0.95 10.14 -12.17
N ILE A 440 -0.97 8.85 -11.81
CA ILE A 440 -0.21 8.36 -10.66
C ILE A 440 1.30 8.51 -10.92
N VAL A 441 1.76 8.13 -12.12
CA VAL A 441 3.17 8.28 -12.51
C VAL A 441 3.59 9.75 -12.54
N GLU A 442 2.72 10.63 -13.07
CA GLU A 442 2.93 12.07 -13.05
C GLU A 442 3.01 12.62 -11.63
N ASN A 443 2.06 12.20 -10.77
CA ASN A 443 2.08 12.57 -9.36
C ASN A 443 3.33 12.05 -8.62
N VAL A 444 3.79 10.84 -8.97
CA VAL A 444 5.07 10.30 -8.47
C VAL A 444 6.24 11.12 -9.00
N GLY A 445 6.15 11.58 -10.27
CA GLY A 445 7.12 12.51 -10.87
C GLY A 445 7.19 13.85 -10.11
N ILE A 446 6.02 14.44 -9.84
CA ILE A 446 5.90 15.69 -9.07
C ILE A 446 6.41 15.49 -7.63
N MET A 447 6.14 14.33 -7.05
CA MET A 447 6.59 13.99 -5.70
C MET A 447 8.11 13.80 -5.66
N ARG A 448 8.69 13.20 -6.73
CA ARG A 448 10.14 13.08 -6.89
C ARG A 448 10.80 14.44 -7.07
N GLU A 449 10.21 15.29 -7.92
CA GLU A 449 10.68 16.67 -8.10
C GLU A 449 10.55 17.49 -6.81
N SER A 450 9.45 17.28 -6.08
CA SER A 450 9.26 17.89 -4.75
C SER A 450 10.29 17.38 -3.75
N SER A 451 10.62 16.08 -3.79
CA SER A 451 11.65 15.46 -2.96
C SER A 451 13.05 16.01 -3.30
N ASP A 452 13.34 16.12 -4.60
CA ASP A 452 14.60 16.75 -5.08
C ASP A 452 14.67 18.23 -4.68
N ASN A 453 13.53 18.94 -4.73
CA ASN A 453 13.45 20.31 -4.25
C ASN A 453 13.63 20.41 -2.73
N ILE A 454 13.06 19.48 -1.97
CA ILE A 454 13.26 19.39 -0.52
C ILE A 454 14.73 19.08 -0.22
N GLN A 455 15.34 18.17 -0.98
CA GLN A 455 16.76 17.84 -0.83
C GLN A 455 17.64 19.06 -1.13
N ARG A 456 17.35 19.79 -2.21
CA ARG A 456 18.05 21.05 -2.53
C ARG A 456 17.84 22.12 -1.47
N LEU A 457 16.59 22.24 -0.96
CA LEU A 457 16.29 23.16 0.14
C LEU A 457 17.02 22.76 1.43
N ALA A 458 17.21 21.45 1.66
CA ALA A 458 17.99 20.95 2.79
C ALA A 458 19.49 21.25 2.58
N GLU A 459 20.00 21.05 1.37
CA GLU A 459 21.40 21.41 0.99
C GLU A 459 21.62 22.93 1.06
N ASP A 460 20.63 23.72 0.59
CA ASP A 460 20.67 25.18 0.73
C ASP A 460 20.53 25.62 2.20
N GLY A 461 19.72 24.86 2.97
CA GLY A 461 19.60 25.04 4.43
C GLY A 461 20.91 24.73 5.14
N GLU A 462 21.56 23.63 4.77
CA GLU A 462 22.89 23.27 5.28
C GLU A 462 23.93 24.34 4.91
N LYS A 463 23.90 24.81 3.67
CA LYS A 463 24.77 25.87 3.20
C LYS A 463 24.50 27.19 3.92
N ASN A 464 23.21 27.53 4.10
CA ASN A 464 22.82 28.71 4.88
C ASN A 464 23.20 28.57 6.35
N SER A 465 23.04 27.36 6.92
CA SER A 465 23.48 27.06 8.27
C SER A 465 25.00 27.22 8.42
N GLY A 466 25.75 26.73 7.40
CA GLY A 466 27.19 26.95 7.32
C GLY A 466 27.55 28.45 7.25
N GLN A 467 26.80 29.21 6.45
CA GLN A 467 26.99 30.68 6.38
C GLN A 467 26.60 31.41 7.67
N ILE A 468 25.55 30.92 8.35
CA ILE A 468 25.15 31.43 9.66
C ILE A 468 26.23 31.11 10.70
N GLN A 469 26.79 29.91 10.64
CA GLN A 469 27.87 29.47 11.53
C GLN A 469 29.14 30.27 11.29
N GLU A 470 29.46 30.56 10.02
CA GLU A 470 30.57 31.44 9.63
C GLU A 470 30.35 32.87 10.13
N ARG A 471 29.12 33.40 9.93
CA ARG A 471 28.72 34.74 10.44
C ARG A 471 28.68 34.79 11.97
N ALA A 472 28.24 33.69 12.61
CA ALA A 472 28.28 33.57 14.06
C ALA A 472 29.72 33.58 14.58
N GLY A 473 30.61 32.84 13.89
CA GLY A 473 32.04 32.85 14.19
C GLY A 473 32.67 34.24 13.98
N GLU A 474 32.21 34.94 12.91
CA GLU A 474 32.66 36.32 12.66
C GLU A 474 32.08 37.31 13.71
N MET A 475 30.86 37.09 14.14
CA MET A 475 30.24 37.87 15.22
C MET A 475 30.88 37.60 16.58
N GLU A 476 31.29 36.36 16.83
CA GLU A 476 32.06 35.96 18.02
C GLU A 476 33.45 36.61 18.00
N ARG A 477 34.09 36.64 16.82
CA ARG A 477 35.35 37.35 16.64
C ARG A 477 35.20 38.84 16.88
N ILE A 478 34.15 39.45 16.31
CA ILE A 478 33.82 40.86 16.51
C ILE A 478 33.47 41.15 17.98
N SER A 479 32.70 40.24 18.60
CA SER A 479 32.34 40.35 20.02
C SER A 479 33.58 40.27 20.92
N THR A 480 34.49 39.33 20.59
CA THR A 480 35.75 39.18 21.30
C THR A 480 36.66 40.39 21.13
N GLU A 481 36.68 40.93 19.88
CA GLU A 481 37.43 42.16 19.59
C GLU A 481 36.82 43.39 20.29
N SER A 482 35.48 43.45 20.34
CA SER A 482 34.73 44.48 21.05
C SER A 482 34.97 44.39 22.58
N ARG A 483 34.98 43.16 23.10
CA ARG A 483 35.29 42.92 24.49
C ARG A 483 36.72 43.31 24.84
N HIS A 484 37.66 42.96 23.95
CA HIS A 484 39.05 43.38 24.12
C HIS A 484 39.20 44.92 24.09
N LYS A 485 38.44 45.61 23.21
CA LYS A 485 38.37 47.06 23.20
C LYS A 485 37.70 47.63 24.46
N THR A 486 36.69 46.96 24.97
CA THR A 486 36.00 47.34 26.19
C THR A 486 36.89 47.20 27.40
N ASP A 487 37.62 46.06 27.48
CA ASP A 487 38.60 45.82 28.54
C ASP A 487 39.76 46.81 28.47
N GLN A 488 40.24 47.17 27.28
CA GLN A 488 41.22 48.24 27.08
C GLN A 488 40.68 49.60 27.54
N MET A 489 39.43 49.89 27.22
CA MET A 489 38.76 51.11 27.60
C MET A 489 38.55 51.18 29.13
N TYR A 490 38.23 50.06 29.76
CA TYR A 490 38.14 49.92 31.22
C TYR A 490 39.49 50.11 31.89
N ALA A 491 40.56 49.55 31.28
CA ALA A 491 41.92 49.75 31.76
C ALA A 491 42.36 51.22 31.68
N VAL A 492 41.99 51.89 30.57
CA VAL A 492 42.31 53.33 30.39
C VAL A 492 41.48 54.22 31.31
N MET A 493 40.22 53.85 31.59
CA MET A 493 39.40 54.56 32.56
C MET A 493 39.91 54.37 34.01
N LYS A 494 40.40 53.21 34.37
CA LYS A 494 40.97 52.94 35.66
C LYS A 494 42.27 53.72 35.89
N GLN A 495 43.02 54.03 34.83
CA GLN A 495 44.24 54.83 34.87
C GLN A 495 43.99 56.36 34.95
N LYS A 496 42.74 56.80 34.77
CA LYS A 496 42.34 58.23 34.89
C LYS A 496 41.66 58.58 36.21
N THR A 497 41.44 57.59 37.09
CA THR A 497 40.73 57.78 38.37
C THR A 497 41.64 57.57 39.59
N ASP A 498 42.92 57.22 39.37
CA ASP A 498 44.04 57.40 40.32
C ASP A 498 44.89 58.62 39.88
#